data_02012d4d24a19ef44e307f7ceab2b85c
#
_entry.id   02012d4d24a19ef44e307f7ceab2b85c
#
_cell.length_a   1.000
_cell.length_b   1.000
_cell.length_c   1.000
_cell.angle_alpha   90.00
_cell.angle_beta   90.00
_cell.angle_gamma   90.00
#
_symmetry.space_group_name_H-M   'P 1'
#
loop_
_entity.id
_entity.type
_entity.pdbx_description
1 polymer ?
#
loop_
_entity_poly.entity_id
_entity_poly.type
_entity_poly.pdbx_seq_one_letter_code
_entity_poly.pdbx_strand_id
1 'polypeptide(L)'
;VRTVPNLAIVNSPTLDSRVTERRNPRTVDIDLASPLEIVDQINAEDRLVADAVASQREPIAETIALIESAFRAGRRLLYIGAGTSGRLGVLDASECPPTFGTDTGMVIGIIAGGDRALRTPIEGAEDDPDAGAAEMDARDVSQGDVVVGIAASGTTPYVRGALTRARALGARTALIACTEPPAAMRAVADVCILPIVGPEVLTGSTRLKAGTATKLVCNLLTTGAMIRIGKSYGNLMVDLRATNVKLQDRAERIVMEVTGIARDDARALLTAADGRVKRALVMQALGVDAATADARLAAEGXXXXSVVWCPMRRRR
;
A
#
# COMPACT_ATOMS: atom_id res chain seq x y z
N VAL A 1 12.02 15.67 48.95
CA VAL A 1 12.32 14.57 48.01
C VAL A 1 11.49 13.37 48.45
N ARG A 2 10.38 13.12 47.74
CA ARG A 2 9.56 11.91 47.98
C ARG A 2 10.30 10.73 47.30
N THR A 3 10.81 9.81 48.09
CA THR A 3 11.33 8.54 47.62
C THR A 3 10.14 7.73 47.08
N VAL A 4 10.02 7.66 45.77
CA VAL A 4 9.09 6.73 45.14
C VAL A 4 9.58 5.31 45.39
N PRO A 5 8.75 4.40 45.91
CA PRO A 5 9.18 3.02 46.07
C PRO A 5 9.68 2.47 44.74
N ASN A 6 10.81 1.79 44.79
CA ASN A 6 11.38 1.11 43.63
C ASN A 6 10.44 -0.01 43.24
N LEU A 7 9.47 0.30 42.37
CA LEU A 7 8.60 -0.70 41.74
C LEU A 7 9.52 -1.56 40.87
N ALA A 8 10.00 -2.66 41.41
CA ALA A 8 10.72 -3.65 40.63
C ALA A 8 9.78 -4.09 39.47
N ILE A 9 10.13 -3.68 38.26
CA ILE A 9 9.42 -4.15 37.10
C ILE A 9 9.67 -5.65 37.00
N VAL A 10 8.67 -6.43 37.36
CA VAL A 10 8.73 -7.88 37.21
C VAL A 10 8.78 -8.17 35.69
N ASN A 11 9.93 -8.55 35.20
CA ASN A 11 10.08 -9.12 33.87
C ASN A 11 9.35 -10.47 33.85
N SER A 12 8.02 -10.41 33.71
CA SER A 12 7.25 -11.62 33.46
C SER A 12 7.36 -11.95 31.96
N PRO A 13 7.98 -13.06 31.59
CA PRO A 13 8.25 -13.32 30.16
C PRO A 13 7.02 -13.63 29.30
N THR A 14 5.83 -13.68 29.84
CA THR A 14 4.71 -14.29 29.12
C THR A 14 3.31 -13.68 29.40
N LEU A 15 3.23 -12.37 29.62
CA LEU A 15 1.89 -11.76 29.75
C LEU A 15 1.13 -11.73 28.41
N ASP A 16 1.86 -11.70 27.28
CA ASP A 16 1.24 -11.73 25.97
C ASP A 16 2.18 -12.39 24.96
N SER A 17 1.65 -13.32 24.16
CA SER A 17 2.42 -14.01 23.12
C SER A 17 2.73 -13.10 21.93
N ARG A 18 1.93 -12.04 21.73
CA ARG A 18 2.10 -11.12 20.60
C ARG A 18 3.38 -10.28 20.77
N VAL A 19 4.24 -10.32 19.76
CA VAL A 19 5.52 -9.59 19.76
C VAL A 19 5.29 -8.08 19.92
N THR A 20 4.20 -7.56 19.35
CA THR A 20 3.85 -6.12 19.41
C THR A 20 3.55 -5.65 20.84
N GLU A 21 3.16 -6.56 21.72
CA GLU A 21 2.80 -6.22 23.11
C GLU A 21 3.97 -6.44 24.09
N ARG A 22 5.08 -7.01 23.61
CA ARG A 22 6.25 -7.26 24.45
C ARG A 22 7.03 -5.97 24.71
N ARG A 23 7.64 -5.90 25.89
CA ARG A 23 8.55 -4.79 26.24
C ARG A 23 9.84 -4.90 25.43
N ASN A 24 10.30 -3.78 24.89
CA ASN A 24 11.56 -3.75 24.14
C ASN A 24 12.74 -3.62 25.12
N PRO A 25 13.62 -4.63 25.22
CA PRO A 25 14.72 -4.58 26.17
C PRO A 25 15.78 -3.52 25.84
N ARG A 26 15.80 -3.01 24.60
CA ARG A 26 16.78 -2.00 24.16
C ARG A 26 16.36 -0.56 24.49
N THR A 27 15.10 -0.37 24.95
CA THR A 27 14.56 0.98 25.20
C THR A 27 13.87 1.08 26.56
N VAL A 28 14.31 0.26 27.52
CA VAL A 28 13.64 0.16 28.85
C VAL A 28 13.71 1.46 29.65
N ASP A 29 14.76 2.26 29.44
CA ASP A 29 15.01 3.50 30.17
C ASP A 29 14.90 4.74 29.26
N ILE A 30 14.15 4.63 28.15
CA ILE A 30 14.03 5.71 27.15
C ILE A 30 13.43 7.00 27.75
N ASP A 31 12.62 6.87 28.79
CA ASP A 31 12.03 8.02 29.49
C ASP A 31 13.05 8.87 30.24
N LEU A 32 14.25 8.34 30.48
CA LEU A 32 15.37 9.05 31.14
C LEU A 32 16.34 9.65 30.12
N ALA A 33 16.18 9.33 28.84
CA ALA A 33 17.10 9.72 27.78
C ALA A 33 16.92 11.18 27.36
N SER A 34 18.01 11.83 26.97
CA SER A 34 17.95 13.15 26.35
C SER A 34 17.26 13.10 24.98
N PRO A 35 16.77 14.23 24.44
CA PRO A 35 16.15 14.23 23.09
C PRO A 35 17.03 13.60 22.01
N LEU A 36 18.33 13.81 22.03
CA LEU A 36 19.24 13.21 21.03
C LEU A 36 19.31 11.70 21.19
N GLU A 37 19.43 11.21 22.42
CA GLU A 37 19.45 9.77 22.70
C GLU A 37 18.12 9.10 22.32
N ILE A 38 17.00 9.79 22.53
CA ILE A 38 15.67 9.29 22.08
C ILE A 38 15.68 9.11 20.56
N VAL A 39 16.16 10.11 19.81
CA VAL A 39 16.25 10.03 18.34
C VAL A 39 17.14 8.85 17.92
N ASP A 40 18.29 8.69 18.57
CA ASP A 40 19.23 7.60 18.25
C ASP A 40 18.61 6.23 18.52
N GLN A 41 17.92 6.06 19.64
CA GLN A 41 17.26 4.81 20.01
C GLN A 41 16.14 4.47 19.03
N ILE A 42 15.30 5.45 18.68
CA ILE A 42 14.21 5.25 17.72
C ILE A 42 14.79 4.89 16.33
N ASN A 43 15.80 5.63 15.86
CA ASN A 43 16.44 5.35 14.57
C ASN A 43 17.08 3.96 14.54
N ALA A 44 17.69 3.52 15.64
CA ALA A 44 18.28 2.18 15.70
C ALA A 44 17.22 1.09 15.52
N GLU A 45 16.05 1.28 16.12
CA GLU A 45 14.92 0.37 15.97
C GLU A 45 14.33 0.42 14.56
N ASP A 46 14.15 1.62 14.00
CA ASP A 46 13.53 1.79 12.68
C ASP A 46 14.36 1.17 11.56
N ARG A 47 15.69 1.11 11.71
CA ARG A 47 16.56 0.44 10.72
C ARG A 47 16.20 -1.03 10.50
N LEU A 48 15.58 -1.68 11.47
CA LEU A 48 15.19 -3.10 11.38
C LEU A 48 13.97 -3.33 10.48
N VAL A 49 13.20 -2.27 10.19
CA VAL A 49 11.91 -2.40 9.50
C VAL A 49 12.08 -2.86 8.05
N ALA A 50 13.04 -2.29 7.32
CA ALA A 50 13.25 -2.63 5.90
C ALA A 50 13.62 -4.12 5.74
N ASP A 51 14.47 -4.63 6.61
CA ASP A 51 14.87 -6.04 6.59
C ASP A 51 13.70 -6.97 6.94
N ALA A 52 12.87 -6.57 7.91
CA ALA A 52 11.66 -7.34 8.23
C ALA A 52 10.71 -7.42 7.04
N VAL A 53 10.54 -6.32 6.30
CA VAL A 53 9.71 -6.30 5.07
C VAL A 53 10.37 -7.15 3.98
N ALA A 54 11.69 -7.03 3.78
CA ALA A 54 12.43 -7.79 2.78
C ALA A 54 12.32 -9.31 3.00
N SER A 55 12.23 -9.75 4.26
CA SER A 55 12.03 -11.17 4.59
C SER A 55 10.68 -11.72 4.05
N GLN A 56 9.74 -10.84 3.71
CA GLN A 56 8.40 -11.19 3.23
C GLN A 56 8.26 -11.07 1.69
N ARG A 57 9.38 -11.11 0.97
CA ARG A 57 9.39 -10.90 -0.49
C ARG A 57 8.46 -11.85 -1.26
N GLU A 58 8.38 -13.12 -0.87
CA GLU A 58 7.56 -14.10 -1.56
C GLU A 58 6.05 -13.85 -1.36
N PRO A 59 5.52 -13.75 -0.12
CA PRO A 59 4.09 -13.46 0.04
C PRO A 59 3.71 -12.06 -0.49
N ILE A 60 4.60 -11.08 -0.46
CA ILE A 60 4.35 -9.77 -1.11
C ILE A 60 4.21 -9.98 -2.62
N ALA A 61 5.14 -10.70 -3.26
CA ALA A 61 5.10 -10.95 -4.70
C ALA A 61 3.85 -11.74 -5.11
N GLU A 62 3.45 -12.74 -4.31
CA GLU A 62 2.21 -13.49 -4.52
C GLU A 62 0.99 -12.56 -4.47
N THR A 63 0.93 -11.69 -3.47
CA THR A 63 -0.18 -10.73 -3.32
C THR A 63 -0.21 -9.73 -4.48
N ILE A 64 0.96 -9.24 -4.94
CA ILE A 64 1.05 -8.39 -6.14
C ILE A 64 0.43 -9.11 -7.34
N ALA A 65 0.73 -10.40 -7.54
CA ALA A 65 0.19 -11.17 -8.66
C ALA A 65 -1.34 -11.33 -8.56
N LEU A 66 -1.89 -11.52 -7.36
CA LEU A 66 -3.35 -11.53 -7.14
C LEU A 66 -3.98 -10.19 -7.52
N ILE A 67 -3.37 -9.09 -7.08
CA ILE A 67 -3.86 -7.74 -7.37
C ILE A 67 -3.74 -7.44 -8.88
N GLU A 68 -2.61 -7.80 -9.52
CA GLU A 68 -2.45 -7.66 -10.98
C GLU A 68 -3.58 -8.37 -11.71
N SER A 69 -3.87 -9.62 -11.33
CA SER A 69 -4.94 -10.42 -11.94
C SER A 69 -6.30 -9.73 -11.78
N ALA A 70 -6.59 -9.23 -10.57
CA ALA A 70 -7.83 -8.49 -10.28
C ALA A 70 -7.93 -7.25 -11.19
N PHE A 71 -6.90 -6.44 -11.24
CA PHE A 71 -6.90 -5.20 -12.03
C PHE A 71 -7.08 -5.49 -13.54
N ARG A 72 -6.43 -6.53 -14.07
CA ARG A 72 -6.59 -6.92 -15.47
C ARG A 72 -8.02 -7.39 -15.79
N ALA A 73 -8.71 -7.95 -14.79
CA ALA A 73 -10.11 -8.38 -14.92
C ALA A 73 -11.12 -7.26 -14.61
N GLY A 74 -10.66 -6.02 -14.45
CA GLY A 74 -11.52 -4.88 -14.09
C GLY A 74 -12.07 -4.96 -12.67
N ARG A 75 -11.36 -5.69 -11.79
CA ARG A 75 -11.71 -5.87 -10.38
C ARG A 75 -10.86 -4.96 -9.50
N ARG A 76 -11.04 -5.06 -8.19
CA ARG A 76 -10.57 -4.04 -7.24
C ARG A 76 -9.63 -4.62 -6.18
N LEU A 77 -8.86 -3.72 -5.57
CA LEU A 77 -8.15 -3.96 -4.32
C LEU A 77 -8.88 -3.20 -3.21
N LEU A 78 -9.20 -3.88 -2.11
CA LEU A 78 -9.76 -3.24 -0.92
C LEU A 78 -8.83 -3.48 0.27
N TYR A 79 -8.35 -2.39 0.88
CA TYR A 79 -7.66 -2.45 2.18
C TYR A 79 -8.68 -2.27 3.28
N ILE A 80 -8.57 -3.05 4.35
CA ILE A 80 -9.44 -2.89 5.52
C ILE A 80 -8.63 -3.02 6.81
N GLY A 81 -8.82 -2.08 7.73
CA GLY A 81 -8.09 -2.05 9.00
C GLY A 81 -8.74 -1.13 10.03
N ALA A 82 -8.17 -1.13 11.22
CA ALA A 82 -8.61 -0.25 12.31
C ALA A 82 -7.46 0.69 12.72
N GLY A 83 -7.80 1.83 13.27
CA GLY A 83 -6.82 2.78 13.79
C GLY A 83 -5.73 3.15 12.76
N THR A 84 -4.46 3.04 13.15
CA THR A 84 -3.31 3.32 12.25
C THR A 84 -3.34 2.43 11.01
N SER A 85 -3.69 1.15 11.16
CA SER A 85 -3.74 0.20 10.05
C SER A 85 -4.75 0.64 8.98
N GLY A 86 -5.95 1.03 9.41
CA GLY A 86 -6.96 1.54 8.47
C GLY A 86 -6.51 2.84 7.80
N ARG A 87 -5.89 3.76 8.56
CA ARG A 87 -5.38 5.03 8.00
C ARG A 87 -4.34 4.78 6.91
N LEU A 88 -3.46 3.80 7.10
CA LEU A 88 -2.41 3.48 6.11
C LEU A 88 -3.02 2.89 4.83
N GLY A 89 -4.04 2.05 4.95
CA GLY A 89 -4.78 1.55 3.79
C GLY A 89 -5.47 2.67 3.02
N VAL A 90 -6.11 3.60 3.73
CA VAL A 90 -6.75 4.78 3.11
C VAL A 90 -5.70 5.69 2.46
N LEU A 91 -4.57 5.91 3.13
CA LEU A 91 -3.47 6.72 2.57
C LEU A 91 -3.00 6.14 1.23
N ASP A 92 -2.65 4.85 1.20
CA ASP A 92 -2.14 4.20 -0.01
C ASP A 92 -3.19 4.24 -1.14
N ALA A 93 -4.45 3.96 -0.83
CA ALA A 93 -5.55 4.01 -1.79
C ALA A 93 -5.73 5.40 -2.39
N SER A 94 -5.64 6.45 -1.54
CA SER A 94 -5.86 7.84 -1.98
C SER A 94 -4.74 8.36 -2.90
N GLU A 95 -3.55 7.76 -2.84
CA GLU A 95 -2.41 8.16 -3.68
C GLU A 95 -2.41 7.49 -5.06
N CYS A 96 -3.24 6.45 -5.28
CA CYS A 96 -3.29 5.75 -6.58
C CYS A 96 -3.86 6.63 -7.72
N PRO A 97 -4.96 7.39 -7.55
CA PRO A 97 -5.47 8.23 -8.64
C PRO A 97 -4.47 9.29 -9.12
N PRO A 98 -3.84 10.11 -8.27
CA PRO A 98 -2.90 11.12 -8.79
C PRO A 98 -1.61 10.52 -9.37
N THR A 99 -1.17 9.35 -8.87
CA THR A 99 0.08 8.72 -9.31
C THR A 99 -0.09 7.91 -10.59
N PHE A 100 -1.17 7.13 -10.67
CA PHE A 100 -1.37 6.13 -11.73
C PHE A 100 -2.59 6.40 -12.61
N GLY A 101 -3.29 7.52 -12.39
CA GLY A 101 -4.47 7.87 -13.18
C GLY A 101 -5.62 6.90 -13.03
N THR A 102 -5.69 6.19 -11.93
CA THR A 102 -6.75 5.20 -11.69
C THR A 102 -8.07 5.88 -11.33
N ASP A 103 -9.16 5.15 -11.52
CA ASP A 103 -10.43 5.52 -10.92
C ASP A 103 -10.36 5.31 -9.41
N THR A 104 -11.10 6.11 -8.66
CA THR A 104 -11.11 6.07 -7.20
C THR A 104 -11.66 4.76 -6.63
N GLY A 105 -12.44 4.04 -7.43
CA GLY A 105 -12.99 2.73 -7.06
C GLY A 105 -12.04 1.55 -7.29
N MET A 106 -10.89 1.76 -7.95
CA MET A 106 -9.95 0.66 -8.25
C MET A 106 -9.19 0.18 -7.03
N VAL A 107 -8.80 1.12 -6.16
CA VAL A 107 -8.17 0.82 -4.86
C VAL A 107 -8.97 1.56 -3.79
N ILE A 108 -9.49 0.82 -2.81
CA ILE A 108 -10.37 1.36 -1.77
C ILE A 108 -9.75 1.11 -0.40
N GLY A 109 -9.67 2.15 0.41
CA GLY A 109 -9.24 2.03 1.81
C GLY A 109 -10.43 2.13 2.75
N ILE A 110 -10.53 1.20 3.68
CA ILE A 110 -11.66 1.10 4.64
C ILE A 110 -11.09 1.10 6.06
N ILE A 111 -11.68 1.94 6.91
CA ILE A 111 -11.26 2.06 8.30
C ILE A 111 -12.44 1.82 9.24
N ALA A 112 -12.22 1.03 10.28
CA ALA A 112 -13.21 0.80 11.33
C ALA A 112 -13.67 2.14 11.92
N GLY A 113 -14.98 2.35 12.01
CA GLY A 113 -15.56 3.62 12.47
C GLY A 113 -15.74 4.67 11.37
N GLY A 114 -15.41 4.32 10.09
CA GLY A 114 -15.65 5.18 8.94
C GLY A 114 -14.75 6.42 8.87
N ASP A 115 -15.10 7.38 8.02
CA ASP A 115 -14.29 8.57 7.74
C ASP A 115 -13.93 9.39 8.98
N ARG A 116 -14.79 9.41 9.97
CA ARG A 116 -14.52 10.11 11.23
C ARG A 116 -13.27 9.53 11.92
N ALA A 117 -13.07 8.21 11.83
CA ALA A 117 -11.95 7.51 12.46
C ALA A 117 -10.59 7.89 11.83
N LEU A 118 -10.57 8.50 10.64
CA LEU A 118 -9.34 9.01 10.02
C LEU A 118 -8.69 10.09 10.90
N ARG A 119 -9.50 10.90 11.60
CA ARG A 119 -9.02 12.05 12.38
C ARG A 119 -9.16 11.86 13.89
N THR A 120 -10.19 11.17 14.34
CA THR A 120 -10.48 11.00 15.76
C THR A 120 -10.68 9.51 16.07
N PRO A 121 -9.96 8.93 17.04
CA PRO A 121 -10.14 7.52 17.40
C PRO A 121 -11.61 7.24 17.77
N ILE A 122 -12.12 6.12 17.27
CA ILE A 122 -13.46 5.62 17.62
C ILE A 122 -13.24 4.35 18.45
N GLU A 123 -13.47 4.47 19.75
CA GLU A 123 -13.25 3.36 20.67
C GLU A 123 -14.21 2.20 20.37
N GLY A 124 -13.70 0.98 20.46
CA GLY A 124 -14.47 -0.23 20.25
C GLY A 124 -14.77 -0.58 18.80
N ALA A 125 -14.49 0.32 17.84
CA ALA A 125 -14.77 0.04 16.42
C ALA A 125 -13.98 -1.15 15.88
N GLU A 126 -12.82 -1.43 16.44
CA GLU A 126 -11.96 -2.54 16.01
C GLU A 126 -12.44 -3.91 16.54
N ASP A 127 -13.32 -3.91 17.54
CA ASP A 127 -13.75 -5.13 18.23
C ASP A 127 -14.99 -5.78 17.60
N ASP A 128 -15.59 -5.16 16.59
CA ASP A 128 -16.84 -5.58 15.97
C ASP A 128 -16.60 -6.32 14.64
N PRO A 129 -16.62 -7.67 14.64
CA PRO A 129 -16.44 -8.44 13.40
C PRO A 129 -17.62 -8.32 12.44
N ASP A 130 -18.83 -8.11 12.94
CA ASP A 130 -20.03 -7.99 12.11
C ASP A 130 -19.99 -6.67 11.31
N ALA A 131 -19.50 -5.59 11.92
CA ALA A 131 -19.28 -4.33 11.21
C ALA A 131 -18.23 -4.54 10.08
N GLY A 132 -17.18 -5.31 10.34
CA GLY A 132 -16.19 -5.64 9.30
C GLY A 132 -16.80 -6.41 8.14
N ALA A 133 -17.66 -7.39 8.44
CA ALA A 133 -18.37 -8.17 7.43
C ALA A 133 -19.32 -7.29 6.62
N ALA A 134 -20.06 -6.42 7.30
CA ALA A 134 -21.02 -5.50 6.65
C ALA A 134 -20.34 -4.54 5.64
N GLU A 135 -19.08 -4.15 5.89
CA GLU A 135 -18.32 -3.33 4.93
C GLU A 135 -18.11 -4.03 3.59
N MET A 136 -17.95 -5.36 3.61
CA MET A 136 -17.79 -6.14 2.37
C MET A 136 -19.09 -6.17 1.57
N ASP A 137 -20.21 -6.35 2.26
CA ASP A 137 -21.54 -6.32 1.63
C ASP A 137 -21.88 -4.91 1.09
N ALA A 138 -21.61 -3.88 1.89
CA ALA A 138 -21.90 -2.48 1.51
C ALA A 138 -21.10 -2.01 0.28
N ARG A 139 -20.00 -2.68 -0.03
CA ARG A 139 -19.17 -2.37 -1.20
C ARG A 139 -19.32 -3.39 -2.32
N ASP A 140 -20.32 -4.28 -2.24
CA ASP A 140 -20.57 -5.30 -3.24
C ASP A 140 -19.29 -6.09 -3.59
N VAL A 141 -18.53 -6.49 -2.55
CA VAL A 141 -17.33 -7.31 -2.75
C VAL A 141 -17.74 -8.63 -3.40
N SER A 142 -16.99 -9.08 -4.38
CA SER A 142 -17.38 -10.23 -5.18
C SER A 142 -16.15 -10.97 -5.71
N GLN A 143 -16.43 -12.07 -6.39
CA GLN A 143 -15.38 -12.90 -7.01
C GLN A 143 -14.49 -12.06 -7.92
N GLY A 144 -13.19 -12.19 -7.74
CA GLY A 144 -12.17 -11.48 -8.49
C GLY A 144 -11.60 -10.26 -7.78
N ASP A 145 -12.32 -9.70 -6.78
CA ASP A 145 -11.75 -8.65 -5.92
C ASP A 145 -10.65 -9.26 -5.02
N VAL A 146 -9.72 -8.39 -4.58
CA VAL A 146 -8.70 -8.74 -3.58
C VAL A 146 -8.94 -7.89 -2.34
N VAL A 147 -9.07 -8.52 -1.18
CA VAL A 147 -9.25 -7.82 0.10
C VAL A 147 -8.01 -8.06 0.96
N VAL A 148 -7.33 -6.98 1.32
CA VAL A 148 -6.14 -7.01 2.17
C VAL A 148 -6.51 -6.46 3.56
N GLY A 149 -6.58 -7.36 4.53
CA GLY A 149 -6.77 -7.00 5.93
C GLY A 149 -5.46 -6.53 6.55
N ILE A 150 -5.52 -5.43 7.28
CA ILE A 150 -4.35 -4.87 7.96
C ILE A 150 -4.60 -4.88 9.47
N ALA A 151 -3.84 -5.70 10.19
CA ALA A 151 -3.99 -5.88 11.64
C ALA A 151 -2.61 -6.11 12.27
N ALA A 152 -1.93 -5.05 12.68
CA ALA A 152 -0.55 -5.14 13.21
C ALA A 152 -0.40 -6.21 14.30
N SER A 153 -1.39 -6.32 15.20
CA SER A 153 -1.40 -7.33 16.28
C SER A 153 -1.81 -8.73 15.78
N GLY A 154 -2.28 -8.86 14.54
CA GLY A 154 -2.79 -10.10 13.99
C GLY A 154 -4.12 -10.58 14.56
N THR A 155 -4.79 -9.78 15.42
CA THR A 155 -5.96 -10.28 16.18
C THR A 155 -7.25 -9.48 15.97
N THR A 156 -7.22 -8.32 15.29
CA THR A 156 -8.35 -7.36 15.17
C THR A 156 -9.64 -8.05 14.68
N PRO A 157 -10.70 -8.12 15.53
CA PRO A 157 -11.95 -8.81 15.15
C PRO A 157 -12.60 -8.21 13.89
N TYR A 158 -12.64 -6.90 13.77
CA TYR A 158 -13.18 -6.20 12.58
C TYR A 158 -12.55 -6.71 11.29
N VAL A 159 -11.20 -6.83 11.27
CA VAL A 159 -10.47 -7.33 10.10
C VAL A 159 -10.81 -8.80 9.84
N ARG A 160 -10.90 -9.61 10.90
CA ARG A 160 -11.26 -11.03 10.76
C ARG A 160 -12.65 -11.19 10.17
N GLY A 161 -13.63 -10.41 10.64
CA GLY A 161 -14.99 -10.42 10.11
C GLY A 161 -15.01 -10.10 8.63
N ALA A 162 -14.31 -9.03 8.23
CA ALA A 162 -14.20 -8.61 6.83
C ALA A 162 -13.59 -9.71 5.94
N LEU A 163 -12.43 -10.28 6.34
CA LEU A 163 -11.77 -11.32 5.54
C LEU A 163 -12.64 -12.60 5.46
N THR A 164 -13.32 -12.96 6.55
CA THR A 164 -14.25 -14.09 6.54
C THR A 164 -15.36 -13.87 5.51
N ARG A 165 -15.96 -12.69 5.52
CA ARG A 165 -17.04 -12.35 4.60
C ARG A 165 -16.55 -12.26 3.15
N ALA A 166 -15.39 -11.61 2.92
CA ALA A 166 -14.78 -11.49 1.59
C ALA A 166 -14.57 -12.88 0.95
N ARG A 167 -14.01 -13.84 1.72
CA ARG A 167 -13.83 -15.23 1.22
C ARG A 167 -15.17 -15.86 0.87
N ALA A 168 -16.18 -15.68 1.70
CA ALA A 168 -17.53 -16.24 1.44
C ALA A 168 -18.14 -15.66 0.17
N LEU A 169 -17.77 -14.43 -0.20
CA LEU A 169 -18.21 -13.74 -1.43
C LEU A 169 -17.32 -14.11 -2.65
N GLY A 170 -16.30 -14.95 -2.46
CA GLY A 170 -15.43 -15.41 -3.54
C GLY A 170 -14.23 -14.53 -3.84
N ALA A 171 -13.98 -13.51 -3.02
CA ALA A 171 -12.81 -12.64 -3.18
C ALA A 171 -11.55 -13.37 -2.68
N ARG A 172 -10.38 -12.98 -3.21
CA ARG A 172 -9.10 -13.41 -2.68
C ARG A 172 -8.72 -12.54 -1.48
N THR A 173 -8.04 -13.13 -0.51
CA THR A 173 -7.76 -12.44 0.75
C THR A 173 -6.27 -12.49 1.11
N ALA A 174 -5.77 -11.37 1.67
CA ALA A 174 -4.43 -11.34 2.25
C ALA A 174 -4.48 -10.65 3.60
N LEU A 175 -3.51 -10.94 4.45
CA LEU A 175 -3.38 -10.33 5.77
C LEU A 175 -1.99 -9.71 5.91
N ILE A 176 -1.93 -8.45 6.35
CA ILE A 176 -0.67 -7.82 6.79
C ILE A 176 -0.71 -7.78 8.32
N ALA A 177 0.28 -8.40 8.98
CA ALA A 177 0.40 -8.37 10.44
C ALA A 177 1.87 -8.33 10.85
N CYS A 178 2.18 -7.69 11.99
CA CYS A 178 3.56 -7.56 12.47
C CYS A 178 3.85 -8.51 13.64
N THR A 179 3.04 -9.54 13.77
CA THR A 179 3.21 -10.65 14.71
C THR A 179 2.59 -11.90 14.08
N GLU A 180 2.92 -13.07 14.61
CA GLU A 180 2.29 -14.32 14.16
C GLU A 180 0.78 -14.28 14.49
N PRO A 181 -0.12 -14.35 13.51
CA PRO A 181 -1.56 -14.28 13.79
C PRO A 181 -2.08 -15.61 14.35
N PRO A 182 -3.13 -15.56 15.19
CA PRO A 182 -3.78 -16.78 15.65
C PRO A 182 -4.34 -17.60 14.49
N ALA A 183 -4.51 -18.91 14.70
CA ALA A 183 -5.02 -19.83 13.67
C ALA A 183 -6.33 -19.35 13.03
N ALA A 184 -7.23 -18.79 13.83
CA ALA A 184 -8.53 -18.28 13.32
C ALA A 184 -8.37 -17.10 12.34
N MET A 185 -7.36 -16.26 12.52
CA MET A 185 -7.07 -15.15 11.60
C MET A 185 -6.32 -15.67 10.36
N ARG A 186 -5.34 -16.58 10.58
CA ARG A 186 -4.60 -17.20 9.47
C ARG A 186 -5.54 -17.95 8.52
N ALA A 187 -6.56 -18.62 9.04
CA ALA A 187 -7.49 -19.44 8.25
C ALA A 187 -8.35 -18.61 7.26
N VAL A 188 -8.50 -17.31 7.48
CA VAL A 188 -9.33 -16.45 6.62
C VAL A 188 -8.50 -15.64 5.60
N ALA A 189 -7.18 -15.84 5.57
CA ALA A 189 -6.29 -15.21 4.59
C ALA A 189 -5.67 -16.26 3.67
N ASP A 190 -5.74 -16.05 2.36
CA ASP A 190 -5.05 -16.89 1.39
C ASP A 190 -3.54 -16.69 1.47
N VAL A 191 -3.12 -15.43 1.71
CA VAL A 191 -1.70 -15.06 1.86
C VAL A 191 -1.53 -14.25 3.15
N CYS A 192 -0.48 -14.59 3.93
CA CYS A 192 -0.10 -13.81 5.12
C CYS A 192 1.26 -13.15 4.87
N ILE A 193 1.30 -11.84 5.00
CA ILE A 193 2.51 -11.01 4.91
C ILE A 193 2.86 -10.58 6.35
N LEU A 194 3.92 -11.14 6.90
CA LEU A 194 4.23 -11.02 8.32
C LEU A 194 5.60 -10.36 8.57
N PRO A 195 5.75 -9.05 8.32
CA PRO A 195 7.01 -8.36 8.66
C PRO A 195 7.12 -8.20 10.17
N ILE A 196 7.79 -9.14 10.82
CA ILE A 196 7.94 -9.18 12.28
C ILE A 196 9.03 -8.18 12.68
N VAL A 197 8.61 -6.99 13.09
CA VAL A 197 9.51 -5.86 13.42
C VAL A 197 10.01 -5.87 14.86
N GLY A 198 9.60 -6.87 15.66
CA GLY A 198 9.94 -6.93 17.08
C GLY A 198 9.10 -5.98 17.93
N PRO A 199 9.38 -5.93 19.25
CA PRO A 199 8.65 -5.03 20.13
C PRO A 199 8.95 -3.55 19.83
N GLU A 200 7.94 -2.71 20.01
CA GLU A 200 8.05 -1.27 19.71
C GLU A 200 8.95 -0.55 20.72
N VAL A 201 9.48 0.60 20.32
CA VAL A 201 10.25 1.50 21.19
C VAL A 201 9.43 1.86 22.44
N LEU A 202 8.15 2.13 22.23
CA LEU A 202 7.17 2.34 23.30
C LEU A 202 6.17 1.20 23.21
N THR A 203 6.19 0.31 24.20
CA THR A 203 5.45 -0.96 24.21
C THR A 203 3.99 -0.77 23.76
N GLY A 204 3.56 -1.58 22.80
CA GLY A 204 2.18 -1.57 22.29
C GLY A 204 1.87 -0.45 21.30
N SER A 205 2.81 0.48 21.05
CA SER A 205 2.55 1.62 20.16
C SER A 205 2.81 1.26 18.70
N THR A 206 1.96 0.41 18.13
CA THR A 206 2.11 -0.16 16.77
C THR A 206 1.98 0.87 15.63
N ARG A 207 1.79 2.15 15.95
CA ARG A 207 1.89 3.22 14.94
C ARG A 207 3.34 3.48 14.50
N LEU A 208 4.34 2.95 15.24
CA LEU A 208 5.78 3.17 15.02
C LEU A 208 6.33 2.17 13.99
N LYS A 209 7.15 1.20 14.40
CA LYS A 209 7.77 0.23 13.47
C LYS A 209 6.74 -0.58 12.68
N ALA A 210 5.71 -1.08 13.36
CA ALA A 210 4.66 -1.85 12.70
C ALA A 210 3.91 -0.99 11.66
N GLY A 211 3.63 0.27 12.00
CA GLY A 211 3.04 1.22 11.04
C GLY A 211 3.95 1.46 9.84
N THR A 212 5.26 1.67 10.08
CA THR A 212 6.24 1.86 9.00
C THR A 212 6.31 0.62 8.09
N ALA A 213 6.39 -0.58 8.68
CA ALA A 213 6.38 -1.84 7.91
C ALA A 213 5.11 -1.98 7.07
N THR A 214 3.96 -1.71 7.66
CA THR A 214 2.66 -1.75 6.96
C THR A 214 2.66 -0.80 5.77
N LYS A 215 3.12 0.44 5.97
CA LYS A 215 3.21 1.45 4.89
C LYS A 215 4.10 0.95 3.75
N LEU A 216 5.26 0.38 4.07
CA LEU A 216 6.16 -0.18 3.06
C LEU A 216 5.48 -1.31 2.27
N VAL A 217 4.78 -2.21 2.96
CA VAL A 217 4.07 -3.32 2.30
C VAL A 217 2.96 -2.78 1.39
N CYS A 218 2.10 -1.87 1.88
CA CYS A 218 1.02 -1.30 1.05
C CYS A 218 1.60 -0.66 -0.23
N ASN A 219 2.66 0.14 -0.10
CA ASN A 219 3.33 0.75 -1.26
C ASN A 219 3.87 -0.30 -2.25
N LEU A 220 4.46 -1.39 -1.74
CA LEU A 220 4.95 -2.49 -2.60
C LEU A 220 3.79 -3.14 -3.35
N LEU A 221 2.66 -3.38 -2.69
CA LEU A 221 1.50 -4.03 -3.29
C LEU A 221 0.90 -3.20 -4.43
N THR A 222 0.55 -1.93 -4.15
CA THR A 222 -0.08 -1.08 -5.18
C THR A 222 0.92 -0.71 -6.27
N THR A 223 2.12 -0.22 -5.92
CA THR A 223 3.12 0.16 -6.92
C THR A 223 3.50 -1.04 -7.79
N GLY A 224 3.72 -2.21 -7.16
CA GLY A 224 4.06 -3.43 -7.89
C GLY A 224 2.97 -3.83 -8.88
N ALA A 225 1.71 -3.87 -8.42
CA ALA A 225 0.59 -4.21 -9.29
C ALA A 225 0.38 -3.18 -10.41
N MET A 226 0.51 -1.89 -10.10
CA MET A 226 0.39 -0.81 -11.11
C MET A 226 1.48 -0.91 -12.19
N ILE A 227 2.74 -1.20 -11.78
CA ILE A 227 3.82 -1.46 -12.74
C ILE A 227 3.46 -2.64 -13.65
N ARG A 228 2.96 -3.73 -13.06
CA ARG A 228 2.60 -4.96 -13.79
C ARG A 228 1.48 -4.75 -14.81
N ILE A 229 0.52 -3.85 -14.54
CA ILE A 229 -0.54 -3.52 -15.50
C ILE A 229 -0.17 -2.37 -16.46
N GLY A 230 1.11 -1.97 -16.47
CA GLY A 230 1.62 -1.01 -17.46
C GLY A 230 1.40 0.45 -17.11
N LYS A 231 1.24 0.80 -15.83
CA LYS A 231 1.06 2.19 -15.40
C LYS A 231 2.37 2.98 -15.31
N SER A 232 3.50 2.34 -15.66
CA SER A 232 4.81 2.99 -15.71
C SER A 232 5.52 2.69 -17.03
N TYR A 233 6.54 3.48 -17.34
CA TYR A 233 7.46 3.25 -18.44
C TYR A 233 8.88 3.35 -17.87
N GLY A 234 9.54 2.20 -17.76
CA GLY A 234 10.72 2.12 -16.89
C GLY A 234 10.31 2.55 -15.48
N ASN A 235 11.01 3.53 -14.93
CA ASN A 235 10.68 4.11 -13.62
C ASN A 235 9.92 5.45 -13.72
N LEU A 236 9.36 5.76 -14.90
CA LEU A 236 8.63 7.02 -15.14
C LEU A 236 7.12 6.83 -14.94
N MET A 237 6.48 7.81 -14.31
CA MET A 237 5.02 7.85 -14.08
C MET A 237 4.32 8.35 -15.34
N VAL A 238 3.96 7.43 -16.26
CA VAL A 238 3.36 7.83 -17.56
C VAL A 238 1.84 7.92 -17.55
N ASP A 239 1.19 7.48 -16.49
CA ASP A 239 -0.29 7.57 -16.35
C ASP A 239 -0.73 8.59 -15.30
N LEU A 240 0.16 9.50 -14.89
CA LEU A 240 -0.19 10.56 -13.95
C LEU A 240 -1.29 11.47 -14.52
N ARG A 241 -2.15 11.99 -13.65
CA ARG A 241 -3.12 13.03 -14.03
C ARG A 241 -2.53 14.39 -13.73
N ALA A 242 -2.29 15.19 -14.77
CA ALA A 242 -1.65 16.52 -14.68
C ALA A 242 -2.64 17.59 -14.17
N THR A 243 -3.09 17.44 -12.94
CA THR A 243 -4.14 18.27 -12.32
C THR A 243 -3.64 19.57 -11.70
N ASN A 244 -2.32 19.75 -11.63
CA ASN A 244 -1.71 20.98 -11.08
C ASN A 244 -0.41 21.30 -11.81
N VAL A 245 0.13 22.52 -11.56
CA VAL A 245 1.33 23.04 -12.25
C VAL A 245 2.53 22.09 -12.12
N LYS A 246 2.75 21.53 -10.93
CA LYS A 246 3.86 20.60 -10.68
C LYS A 246 3.73 19.34 -11.53
N LEU A 247 2.51 18.80 -11.67
CA LEU A 247 2.26 17.59 -12.45
C LEU A 247 2.30 17.87 -13.95
N GLN A 248 1.91 19.07 -14.37
CA GLN A 248 2.05 19.52 -15.77
C GLN A 248 3.53 19.61 -16.16
N ASP A 249 4.35 20.29 -15.34
CA ASP A 249 5.80 20.37 -15.57
C ASP A 249 6.42 18.96 -15.60
N ARG A 250 6.00 18.06 -14.71
CA ARG A 250 6.49 16.68 -14.70
C ARG A 250 6.12 15.97 -16.02
N ALA A 251 4.89 16.13 -16.51
CA ALA A 251 4.45 15.52 -17.76
C ALA A 251 5.30 16.00 -18.93
N GLU A 252 5.54 17.33 -19.04
CA GLU A 252 6.41 17.90 -20.07
C GLU A 252 7.81 17.29 -20.00
N ARG A 253 8.42 17.24 -18.81
CA ARG A 253 9.77 16.68 -18.63
C ARG A 253 9.84 15.21 -19.03
N ILE A 254 8.83 14.40 -18.68
CA ILE A 254 8.82 12.98 -19.07
C ILE A 254 8.78 12.86 -20.60
N VAL A 255 7.92 13.65 -21.27
CA VAL A 255 7.84 13.62 -22.74
C VAL A 255 9.20 14.02 -23.35
N MET A 256 9.80 15.12 -22.88
CA MET A 256 11.14 15.55 -23.34
C MET A 256 12.18 14.47 -23.13
N GLU A 257 12.22 13.86 -21.94
CA GLU A 257 13.23 12.85 -21.59
C GLU A 257 13.12 11.61 -22.47
N VAL A 258 11.90 11.17 -22.77
CA VAL A 258 11.68 9.94 -23.54
C VAL A 258 11.83 10.17 -25.04
N THR A 259 11.43 11.34 -25.55
CA THR A 259 11.37 11.60 -27.02
C THR A 259 12.52 12.45 -27.52
N GLY A 260 13.18 13.22 -26.67
CA GLY A 260 14.26 14.15 -27.06
C GLY A 260 13.77 15.47 -27.66
N ILE A 261 12.45 15.73 -27.73
CA ILE A 261 11.92 16.98 -28.31
C ILE A 261 12.00 18.14 -27.34
N ALA A 262 11.91 19.37 -27.86
CA ALA A 262 11.95 20.60 -27.05
C ALA A 262 10.69 20.75 -26.20
N ARG A 263 10.73 21.59 -25.16
CA ARG A 263 9.63 21.78 -24.20
C ARG A 263 8.34 22.25 -24.88
N ASP A 264 8.44 23.19 -25.82
CA ASP A 264 7.24 23.74 -26.49
C ASP A 264 6.58 22.67 -27.36
N ASP A 265 7.38 21.81 -28.03
CA ASP A 265 6.87 20.67 -28.79
C ASP A 265 6.24 19.62 -27.85
N ALA A 266 6.87 19.37 -26.69
CA ALA A 266 6.30 18.45 -25.69
C ALA A 266 4.95 18.95 -25.16
N ARG A 267 4.83 20.27 -24.94
CA ARG A 267 3.58 20.89 -24.51
C ARG A 267 2.50 20.78 -25.60
N ALA A 268 2.86 21.06 -26.85
CA ALA A 268 1.93 20.92 -27.99
C ALA A 268 1.46 19.46 -28.13
N LEU A 269 2.40 18.52 -28.03
CA LEU A 269 2.10 17.08 -28.12
C LEU A 269 1.18 16.63 -26.97
N LEU A 270 1.45 17.09 -25.75
CA LEU A 270 0.59 16.78 -24.58
C LEU A 270 -0.81 17.36 -24.76
N THR A 271 -0.92 18.58 -25.33
CA THR A 271 -2.23 19.19 -25.64
C THR A 271 -3.00 18.31 -26.65
N ALA A 272 -2.32 17.86 -27.71
CA ALA A 272 -2.92 16.96 -28.71
C ALA A 272 -3.28 15.58 -28.14
N ALA A 273 -2.64 15.20 -27.02
CA ALA A 273 -2.89 13.94 -26.33
C ALA A 273 -3.86 14.08 -25.14
N ASP A 274 -4.58 15.18 -25.01
CA ASP A 274 -5.49 15.49 -23.89
C ASP A 274 -4.78 15.39 -22.52
N GLY A 275 -3.50 15.82 -22.47
CA GLY A 275 -2.70 15.78 -21.25
C GLY A 275 -2.21 14.38 -20.83
N ARG A 276 -2.46 13.35 -21.63
CA ARG A 276 -2.13 11.95 -21.31
C ARG A 276 -0.71 11.60 -21.81
N VAL A 277 0.25 11.54 -20.89
CA VAL A 277 1.66 11.31 -21.20
C VAL A 277 1.85 10.02 -22.01
N LYS A 278 1.27 8.91 -21.58
CA LYS A 278 1.40 7.63 -22.27
C LYS A 278 0.92 7.72 -23.73
N ARG A 279 -0.24 8.36 -23.96
CA ARG A 279 -0.76 8.59 -25.31
C ARG A 279 0.21 9.45 -26.13
N ALA A 280 0.69 10.55 -25.56
CA ALA A 280 1.64 11.46 -26.21
C ALA A 280 2.91 10.70 -26.66
N LEU A 281 3.45 9.85 -25.79
CA LEU A 281 4.63 9.05 -26.14
C LEU A 281 4.38 8.10 -27.30
N VAL A 282 3.21 7.46 -27.36
CA VAL A 282 2.84 6.56 -28.46
C VAL A 282 2.64 7.36 -29.76
N MET A 283 1.92 8.51 -29.68
CA MET A 283 1.72 9.40 -30.85
C MET A 283 3.06 9.79 -31.46
N GLN A 284 4.00 10.23 -30.62
CA GLN A 284 5.34 10.66 -31.07
C GLN A 284 6.14 9.50 -31.66
N ALA A 285 6.14 8.35 -30.96
CA ALA A 285 6.97 7.22 -31.36
C ALA A 285 6.52 6.57 -32.68
N LEU A 286 5.21 6.57 -32.95
CA LEU A 286 4.62 5.90 -34.12
C LEU A 286 4.19 6.89 -35.22
N GLY A 287 4.19 8.19 -34.96
CA GLY A 287 3.72 9.21 -35.91
C GLY A 287 2.22 9.08 -36.17
N VAL A 288 1.42 8.77 -35.15
CA VAL A 288 -0.02 8.52 -35.28
C VAL A 288 -0.85 9.52 -34.48
N ASP A 289 -2.13 9.60 -34.74
CA ASP A 289 -3.06 10.43 -34.00
C ASP A 289 -3.47 9.80 -32.66
N ALA A 290 -4.19 10.55 -31.82
CA ALA A 290 -4.57 10.14 -30.47
C ALA A 290 -5.45 8.88 -30.49
N ALA A 291 -6.39 8.77 -31.44
CA ALA A 291 -7.30 7.63 -31.53
C ALA A 291 -6.54 6.34 -31.86
N THR A 292 -5.62 6.42 -32.82
CA THR A 292 -4.77 5.30 -33.21
C THR A 292 -3.83 4.90 -32.06
N ALA A 293 -3.29 5.89 -31.32
CA ALA A 293 -2.42 5.63 -30.16
C ALA A 293 -3.19 4.86 -29.08
N ASP A 294 -4.44 5.28 -28.78
CA ASP A 294 -5.27 4.59 -27.78
C ASP A 294 -5.61 3.16 -28.24
N ALA A 295 -5.94 2.97 -29.52
CA ALA A 295 -6.22 1.63 -30.06
C ALA A 295 -5.00 0.70 -29.92
N ARG A 296 -3.79 1.21 -30.18
CA ARG A 296 -2.54 0.44 -30.01
C ARG A 296 -2.27 0.09 -28.54
N LEU A 297 -2.48 1.07 -27.64
CA LEU A 297 -2.32 0.83 -26.20
C LEU A 297 -3.29 -0.24 -25.70
N ALA A 298 -4.54 -0.18 -26.16
CA ALA A 298 -5.57 -1.15 -25.77
C ALA A 298 -5.21 -2.57 -26.26
N ALA A 299 -4.75 -2.68 -27.50
CA ALA A 299 -4.38 -3.97 -28.11
C ALA A 299 -3.22 -4.66 -27.36
N GLU A 300 -2.31 -3.86 -26.75
CA GLU A 300 -1.14 -4.37 -26.02
C GLU A 300 -1.36 -4.42 -24.51
N GLY A 301 -2.59 -4.38 -24.12
CA GLY A 301 -2.97 -4.49 -22.71
C GLY A 301 -2.31 -3.47 -21.78
N UNK A 302 -2.21 -2.29 -22.36
CA UNK A 302 -1.70 -1.14 -21.70
C UNK A 302 -0.25 -1.19 -21.41
N UNK A 303 0.33 -2.05 -21.81
CA UNK A 303 1.70 -2.07 -21.61
C UNK A 303 2.30 -1.23 -22.66
N UNK A 304 2.57 -0.35 -22.40
CA UNK A 304 3.13 0.60 -23.23
C UNK A 304 4.48 0.27 -23.70
N UNK A 305 4.94 -0.35 -23.04
CA UNK A 305 6.23 -0.73 -23.37
C UNK A 305 6.27 -1.56 -24.59
N SER A 306 5.39 -2.36 -24.68
CA SER A 306 5.33 -3.20 -25.88
C SER A 306 4.99 -2.43 -27.14
N VAL A 307 4.24 -1.38 -27.03
CA VAL A 307 3.87 -0.55 -28.19
C VAL A 307 5.05 0.25 -28.74
N VAL A 308 5.84 0.84 -27.87
CA VAL A 308 6.89 1.82 -28.28
C VAL A 308 8.26 1.19 -28.45
N TRP A 309 8.58 0.11 -27.71
CA TRP A 309 9.96 -0.40 -27.64
C TRP A 309 10.20 -1.79 -28.21
N CYS A 310 9.21 -2.49 -28.72
CA CYS A 310 9.44 -3.78 -29.36
C CYS A 310 10.45 -3.70 -30.52
N PRO A 311 10.53 -2.61 -31.29
CA PRO A 311 11.56 -2.49 -32.34
C PRO A 311 12.95 -2.10 -31.84
N MET A 312 13.09 -1.44 -30.67
CA MET A 312 14.39 -0.87 -30.27
C MET A 312 15.20 -1.77 -29.36
N ARG A 313 14.57 -2.67 -28.58
CA ARG A 313 15.32 -3.63 -27.72
C ARG A 313 16.07 -4.70 -28.51
N ARG A 314 15.77 -4.88 -29.79
CA ARG A 314 16.46 -5.85 -30.64
C ARG A 314 17.78 -5.34 -31.24
N ARG A 315 18.20 -4.08 -30.90
CA ARG A 315 19.39 -3.46 -31.47
C ARG A 315 20.50 -3.12 -30.44
N ARG A 316 20.46 -3.72 -29.23
CA ARG A 316 21.57 -3.61 -28.27
C ARG A 316 22.07 -4.97 -27.85
#